data_96b8471e37cd14a46cf9d5e145c0fe2b
#
_entry.id   96b8471e37cd14a46cf9d5e145c0fe2b
#
_cell.length_a   1.000
_cell.length_b   1.000
_cell.length_c   1.000
_cell.angle_alpha   90.00
_cell.angle_beta   90.00
_cell.angle_gamma   90.00
#
_symmetry.space_group_name_H-M   'P 1'
#
loop_
_entity.id
_entity.type
_entity.pdbx_description
1 polymer ?
#
loop_
_entity_poly.entity_id
_entity_poly.type
_entity_poly.pdbx_seq_one_letter_code
_entity_poly.pdbx_strand_id
1 'polypeptide(L)'
;MGTAQAVIRQDGDGEKLWFAGGGVFTIKASAEETGGAFLLFEDRVVRGKTTPMHLHPNEDETIYILDGELLVDIDGEQRRVGPNGVFVAPRGVPHAFLVTSETARLLCLQTPGSGESFYRDASDPVSSAADATRPPDLARLRDAAERSEAIQLLGPPPFTADQHEPAQTPA
;
A
#
# COMPACT_ATOMS: atom_id res chain seq x y z
N MET A 1 -6.44 9.09 -23.47
CA MET A 1 -7.07 9.10 -22.15
C MET A 1 -8.43 8.43 -22.29
N GLY A 2 -8.70 7.38 -21.51
CA GLY A 2 -10.02 6.75 -21.46
C GLY A 2 -11.08 7.71 -20.89
N THR A 3 -12.34 7.44 -21.18
CA THR A 3 -13.46 8.20 -20.58
C THR A 3 -13.72 7.64 -19.19
N ALA A 4 -13.72 8.49 -18.16
CA ALA A 4 -14.05 8.06 -16.81
C ALA A 4 -15.45 7.44 -16.73
N GLN A 5 -15.60 6.40 -15.90
CA GLN A 5 -16.83 5.66 -15.71
C GLN A 5 -17.35 5.85 -14.28
N ALA A 6 -18.68 5.80 -14.12
CA ALA A 6 -19.26 5.76 -12.78
C ALA A 6 -19.03 4.37 -12.15
N VAL A 7 -18.51 4.35 -10.92
CA VAL A 7 -18.22 3.13 -10.17
C VAL A 7 -18.96 3.16 -8.85
N ILE A 8 -19.64 2.06 -8.50
CA ILE A 8 -20.26 1.85 -7.19
C ILE A 8 -19.82 0.47 -6.69
N ARG A 9 -19.14 0.41 -5.54
CA ARG A 9 -18.64 -0.81 -4.90
C ARG A 9 -18.93 -0.79 -3.41
N GLN A 10 -19.48 -1.90 -2.93
CA GLN A 10 -19.70 -2.14 -1.50
C GLN A 10 -18.41 -2.63 -0.82
N ASP A 11 -18.46 -2.85 0.50
CA ASP A 11 -17.38 -3.54 1.21
C ASP A 11 -17.15 -4.94 0.60
N GLY A 12 -15.90 -5.29 0.38
CA GLY A 12 -15.51 -6.56 -0.24
C GLY A 12 -15.61 -6.62 -1.76
N ASP A 13 -16.30 -5.67 -2.42
CA ASP A 13 -16.38 -5.58 -3.88
C ASP A 13 -15.07 -5.05 -4.47
N GLY A 14 -14.74 -5.51 -5.67
CA GLY A 14 -13.58 -5.12 -6.44
C GLY A 14 -12.68 -6.30 -6.80
N GLU A 15 -11.72 -6.07 -7.64
CA GLU A 15 -10.71 -7.06 -8.02
C GLU A 15 -9.73 -7.26 -6.87
N LYS A 16 -9.56 -8.52 -6.43
CA LYS A 16 -8.65 -8.90 -5.35
C LYS A 16 -7.37 -9.48 -5.92
N LEU A 17 -6.26 -8.92 -5.50
CA LEU A 17 -4.93 -9.32 -5.94
C LEU A 17 -4.05 -9.63 -4.72
N TRP A 18 -3.33 -10.76 -4.77
CA TRP A 18 -2.22 -11.00 -3.86
C TRP A 18 -1.01 -10.21 -4.34
N PHE A 19 -0.41 -9.45 -3.45
CA PHE A 19 0.72 -8.56 -3.77
C PHE A 19 2.06 -9.18 -3.34
N ALA A 20 3.06 -9.10 -4.19
CA ALA A 20 4.40 -9.63 -3.89
C ALA A 20 5.07 -8.99 -2.67
N GLY A 21 4.70 -7.77 -2.30
CA GLY A 21 5.08 -7.15 -1.04
C GLY A 21 4.42 -7.77 0.20
N GLY A 22 3.52 -8.74 0.03
CA GLY A 22 2.73 -9.44 1.05
C GLY A 22 1.36 -8.80 1.28
N GLY A 23 0.37 -9.66 1.50
CA GLY A 23 -1.02 -9.26 1.72
C GLY A 23 -1.89 -9.33 0.47
N VAL A 24 -3.16 -9.02 0.64
CA VAL A 24 -4.16 -8.96 -0.44
C VAL A 24 -4.79 -7.58 -0.43
N PHE A 25 -4.73 -6.91 -1.55
CA PHE A 25 -5.44 -5.66 -1.74
C PHE A 25 -6.61 -5.80 -2.72
N THR A 26 -7.56 -4.89 -2.61
CA THR A 26 -8.78 -4.88 -3.43
C THR A 26 -8.86 -3.56 -4.20
N ILE A 27 -8.81 -3.60 -5.52
CA ILE A 27 -8.98 -2.41 -6.37
C ILE A 27 -10.43 -1.91 -6.24
N LYS A 28 -10.59 -0.70 -5.74
CA LYS A 28 -11.88 -0.01 -5.58
C LYS A 28 -12.22 0.89 -6.76
N ALA A 29 -11.23 1.49 -7.40
CA ALA A 29 -11.36 2.18 -8.67
C ALA A 29 -10.01 2.10 -9.40
N SER A 30 -10.01 1.50 -10.59
CA SER A 30 -8.82 1.37 -11.40
C SER A 30 -8.49 2.68 -12.15
N ALA A 31 -7.25 2.81 -12.62
CA ALA A 31 -6.86 3.94 -13.47
C ALA A 31 -7.67 4.00 -14.76
N GLU A 32 -8.05 2.85 -15.34
CA GLU A 32 -8.92 2.82 -16.52
C GLU A 32 -10.29 3.42 -16.21
N GLU A 33 -10.93 2.99 -15.11
CA GLU A 33 -12.26 3.48 -14.70
C GLU A 33 -12.26 4.97 -14.36
N THR A 34 -11.15 5.49 -13.82
CA THR A 34 -11.03 6.91 -13.46
C THR A 34 -10.51 7.79 -14.60
N GLY A 35 -10.29 7.21 -15.79
CA GLY A 35 -9.69 7.94 -16.92
C GLY A 35 -8.24 8.37 -16.65
N GLY A 36 -7.54 7.66 -15.76
CA GLY A 36 -6.16 7.95 -15.34
C GLY A 36 -6.04 8.95 -14.20
N ALA A 37 -7.16 9.48 -13.67
CA ALA A 37 -7.12 10.50 -12.62
C ALA A 37 -6.53 9.98 -11.31
N PHE A 38 -6.87 8.75 -10.94
CA PHE A 38 -6.35 8.09 -9.73
C PHE A 38 -6.51 6.57 -9.80
N LEU A 39 -5.76 5.88 -8.94
CA LEU A 39 -5.97 4.51 -8.51
C LEU A 39 -6.43 4.53 -7.06
N LEU A 40 -7.49 3.78 -6.73
CA LEU A 40 -7.98 3.60 -5.36
C LEU A 40 -8.04 2.13 -5.03
N PHE A 41 -7.38 1.71 -3.94
CA PHE A 41 -7.46 0.34 -3.45
C PHE A 41 -7.51 0.27 -1.93
N GLU A 42 -8.11 -0.80 -1.43
CA GLU A 42 -8.13 -1.13 0.00
C GLU A 42 -7.12 -2.24 0.27
N ASP A 43 -6.25 -2.04 1.25
CA ASP A 43 -5.29 -3.05 1.73
C ASP A 43 -5.70 -3.55 3.11
N ARG A 44 -5.70 -4.88 3.30
CA ARG A 44 -5.94 -5.56 4.59
C ARG A 44 -4.67 -6.29 4.97
N VAL A 45 -4.04 -5.81 6.01
CA VAL A 45 -2.69 -6.22 6.40
C VAL A 45 -2.63 -6.61 7.87
N VAL A 46 -1.60 -7.37 8.22
CA VAL A 46 -1.38 -7.87 9.57
C VAL A 46 -0.12 -7.27 10.17
N ARG A 47 0.02 -7.37 11.50
CA ARG A 47 1.19 -6.94 12.26
C ARG A 47 2.49 -7.40 11.61
N GLY A 48 3.47 -6.49 11.59
CA GLY A 48 4.79 -6.73 11.01
C GLY A 48 4.85 -6.57 9.49
N LYS A 49 3.71 -6.40 8.79
CA LYS A 49 3.74 -5.97 7.40
C LYS A 49 4.43 -4.62 7.31
N THR A 50 5.43 -4.54 6.47
CA THR A 50 6.21 -3.32 6.22
C THR A 50 6.48 -3.15 4.74
N THR A 51 6.72 -1.90 4.32
CA THR A 51 7.24 -1.59 2.99
C THR A 51 8.74 -1.30 3.07
N PRO A 52 9.52 -1.62 2.02
CA PRO A 52 10.86 -1.05 1.88
C PRO A 52 10.78 0.48 1.88
N MET A 53 11.89 1.17 2.17
CA MET A 53 11.99 2.60 1.89
C MET A 53 11.91 2.80 0.38
N HIS A 54 10.96 3.63 -0.08
CA HIS A 54 10.69 3.86 -1.49
C HIS A 54 10.13 5.26 -1.74
N LEU A 55 10.03 5.63 -2.99
CA LEU A 55 9.31 6.82 -3.44
C LEU A 55 8.55 6.52 -4.73
N HIS A 56 7.53 7.31 -5.01
CA HIS A 56 6.82 7.34 -6.28
C HIS A 56 7.27 8.57 -7.08
N PRO A 57 7.98 8.42 -8.21
CA PRO A 57 8.48 9.58 -8.96
C PRO A 57 7.38 10.47 -9.55
N ASN A 58 6.24 9.87 -9.90
CA ASN A 58 5.19 10.52 -10.69
C ASN A 58 3.84 10.62 -9.98
N GLU A 59 3.63 9.90 -8.88
CA GLU A 59 2.37 9.80 -8.14
C GLU A 59 2.52 10.35 -6.72
N ASP A 60 1.50 11.09 -6.27
CA ASP A 60 1.30 11.37 -4.85
C ASP A 60 0.56 10.19 -4.23
N GLU A 61 1.05 9.65 -3.12
CA GLU A 61 0.38 8.59 -2.38
C GLU A 61 -0.30 9.15 -1.13
N THR A 62 -1.58 8.85 -0.99
CA THR A 62 -2.35 9.18 0.21
C THR A 62 -2.88 7.88 0.82
N ILE A 63 -2.60 7.64 2.11
CA ILE A 63 -3.13 6.48 2.82
C ILE A 63 -3.98 6.96 4.00
N TYR A 64 -5.26 6.60 3.97
CA TYR A 64 -6.21 6.81 5.05
C TYR A 64 -6.37 5.53 5.86
N ILE A 65 -6.21 5.61 7.17
CA ILE A 65 -6.32 4.47 8.06
C ILE A 65 -7.79 4.27 8.45
N LEU A 66 -8.41 3.22 7.93
CA LEU A 66 -9.79 2.85 8.28
C LEU A 66 -9.84 2.16 9.64
N ASP A 67 -8.87 1.29 9.93
CA ASP A 67 -8.73 0.56 11.19
C ASP A 67 -7.28 0.16 11.42
N GLY A 68 -6.89 -0.05 12.70
CA GLY A 68 -5.52 -0.40 13.07
C GLY A 68 -4.59 0.80 13.20
N GLU A 69 -3.28 0.54 13.28
CA GLU A 69 -2.24 1.54 13.48
C GLU A 69 -1.01 1.23 12.65
N LEU A 70 -0.41 2.27 12.10
CA LEU A 70 0.87 2.24 11.40
C LEU A 70 1.90 3.10 12.11
N LEU A 71 3.16 2.68 12.07
CA LEU A 71 4.31 3.57 12.21
C LEU A 71 4.74 3.95 10.78
N VAL A 72 4.74 5.23 10.48
CA VAL A 72 5.06 5.77 9.15
C VAL A 72 6.36 6.54 9.23
N ASP A 73 7.23 6.34 8.25
CA ASP A 73 8.43 7.15 8.02
C ASP A 73 8.24 7.95 6.73
N ILE A 74 8.31 9.28 6.82
CA ILE A 74 8.30 10.18 5.67
C ILE A 74 9.51 11.11 5.78
N ASP A 75 10.42 11.00 4.82
CA ASP A 75 11.64 11.81 4.75
C ASP A 75 12.49 11.75 6.05
N GLY A 76 12.49 10.56 6.70
CA GLY A 76 13.21 10.30 7.95
C GLY A 76 12.47 10.75 9.22
N GLU A 77 11.27 11.30 9.11
CA GLU A 77 10.43 11.62 10.27
C GLU A 77 9.42 10.49 10.52
N GLN A 78 9.53 9.86 11.70
CA GLN A 78 8.65 8.75 12.08
C GLN A 78 7.49 9.21 12.96
N ARG A 79 6.26 8.78 12.60
CA ARG A 79 5.04 9.05 13.37
C ARG A 79 4.08 7.87 13.35
N ARG A 80 3.37 7.66 14.46
CA ARG A 80 2.24 6.73 14.51
C ARG A 80 0.97 7.39 13.97
N VAL A 81 0.25 6.63 13.16
CA VAL A 81 -1.03 7.06 12.56
C VAL A 81 -2.05 5.98 12.84
N GLY A 82 -3.09 6.32 13.58
CA GLY A 82 -4.18 5.42 13.96
C GLY A 82 -5.46 5.63 13.14
N PRO A 83 -6.59 5.01 13.56
CA PRO A 83 -7.86 5.07 12.85
C PRO A 83 -8.33 6.50 12.61
N ASN A 84 -8.88 6.74 11.41
CA ASN A 84 -9.27 8.05 10.88
C ASN A 84 -8.10 9.04 10.67
N GLY A 85 -6.87 8.59 10.87
CA GLY A 85 -5.68 9.34 10.48
C GLY A 85 -5.38 9.19 9.00
N VAL A 86 -4.57 10.10 8.49
CA VAL A 86 -4.10 10.11 7.12
C VAL A 86 -2.64 10.49 7.06
N PHE A 87 -1.89 9.90 6.13
CA PHE A 87 -0.62 10.47 5.70
C PHE A 87 -0.59 10.66 4.18
N VAL A 88 0.17 11.62 3.75
CA VAL A 88 0.38 11.93 2.33
C VAL A 88 1.87 11.93 2.07
N ALA A 89 2.32 11.10 1.16
CA ALA A 89 3.67 11.12 0.62
C ALA A 89 3.60 11.76 -0.78
N PRO A 90 4.02 13.03 -0.93
CA PRO A 90 4.09 13.65 -2.24
C PRO A 90 5.09 12.92 -3.14
N ARG A 91 4.88 12.99 -4.45
CA ARG A 91 5.82 12.41 -5.42
C ARG A 91 7.25 12.84 -5.15
N GLY A 92 8.17 11.90 -5.28
CA GLY A 92 9.59 12.10 -5.03
C GLY A 92 9.98 12.10 -3.55
N VAL A 93 9.03 12.02 -2.61
CA VAL A 93 9.34 11.98 -1.17
C VAL A 93 9.52 10.54 -0.70
N PRO A 94 10.70 10.18 -0.12
CA PRO A 94 10.93 8.86 0.44
C PRO A 94 9.99 8.55 1.60
N HIS A 95 9.42 7.34 1.60
CA HIS A 95 8.53 6.91 2.68
C HIS A 95 8.49 5.39 2.84
N ALA A 96 8.02 4.96 4.00
CA ALA A 96 7.76 3.57 4.35
C ALA A 96 6.73 3.50 5.47
N PHE A 97 6.08 2.34 5.66
CA PHE A 97 5.27 2.08 6.84
C PHE A 97 5.49 0.69 7.43
N LEU A 98 5.14 0.55 8.69
CA LEU A 98 5.10 -0.69 9.46
C LEU A 98 3.75 -0.80 10.16
N VAL A 99 3.05 -1.94 10.03
CA VAL A 99 1.83 -2.24 10.77
C VAL A 99 2.16 -2.63 12.20
N THR A 100 1.73 -1.84 13.17
CA THR A 100 2.01 -2.04 14.60
C THR A 100 0.83 -2.65 15.38
N SER A 101 -0.41 -2.50 14.89
CA SER A 101 -1.59 -3.19 15.39
C SER A 101 -1.65 -4.65 14.94
N GLU A 102 -2.50 -5.49 15.54
CA GLU A 102 -2.71 -6.88 15.15
C GLU A 102 -3.12 -6.99 13.67
N THR A 103 -4.05 -6.14 13.26
CA THR A 103 -4.49 -5.96 11.88
C THR A 103 -4.60 -4.48 11.56
N ALA A 104 -4.53 -4.13 10.29
CA ALA A 104 -4.89 -2.79 9.81
C ALA A 104 -5.66 -2.87 8.50
N ARG A 105 -6.52 -1.89 8.29
CA ARG A 105 -7.30 -1.68 7.07
C ARG A 105 -7.02 -0.28 6.55
N LEU A 106 -6.49 -0.22 5.34
CA LEU A 106 -5.98 1.00 4.74
C LEU A 106 -6.73 1.30 3.45
N LEU A 107 -7.02 2.56 3.20
CA LEU A 107 -7.50 3.03 1.91
C LEU A 107 -6.38 3.83 1.25
N CYS A 108 -5.85 3.32 0.16
CA CYS A 108 -4.72 3.89 -0.57
C CYS A 108 -5.21 4.56 -1.85
N LEU A 109 -4.86 5.82 -2.03
CA LEU A 109 -5.14 6.62 -3.21
C LEU A 109 -3.82 7.08 -3.83
N GLN A 110 -3.60 6.76 -5.10
CA GLN A 110 -2.49 7.29 -5.88
C GLN A 110 -2.98 8.22 -6.98
N THR A 111 -2.38 9.38 -7.09
CA THR A 111 -2.75 10.43 -8.06
C THR A 111 -1.51 10.97 -8.79
N PRO A 112 -1.50 10.86 -10.16
CA PRO A 112 -2.44 10.16 -11.03
C PRO A 112 -2.44 8.64 -10.82
N GLY A 113 -3.31 7.92 -11.53
CA GLY A 113 -3.43 6.46 -11.46
C GLY A 113 -2.39 5.68 -12.28
N SER A 114 -1.37 6.34 -12.80
CA SER A 114 -0.36 5.73 -13.70
C SER A 114 0.43 4.58 -13.05
N GLY A 115 0.52 4.57 -11.72
CA GLY A 115 1.22 3.52 -10.96
C GLY A 115 0.54 2.15 -10.94
N GLU A 116 -0.70 2.00 -11.44
CA GLU A 116 -1.44 0.73 -11.39
C GLU A 116 -0.70 -0.42 -12.05
N SER A 117 0.05 -0.17 -13.13
CA SER A 117 0.81 -1.21 -13.83
C SER A 117 1.82 -1.92 -12.92
N PHE A 118 2.51 -1.18 -12.05
CA PHE A 118 3.42 -1.75 -11.05
C PHE A 118 2.69 -2.73 -10.12
N TYR A 119 1.54 -2.32 -9.57
CA TYR A 119 0.78 -3.19 -8.66
C TYR A 119 0.31 -4.46 -9.35
N ARG A 120 -0.13 -4.38 -10.62
CA ARG A 120 -0.56 -5.54 -11.39
C ARG A 120 0.61 -6.48 -11.71
N ASP A 121 1.76 -5.97 -12.13
CA ASP A 121 2.95 -6.76 -12.45
C ASP A 121 3.50 -7.49 -11.21
N ALA A 122 3.40 -6.85 -10.03
CA ALA A 122 3.80 -7.41 -8.75
C ALA A 122 2.72 -8.28 -8.08
N SER A 123 1.62 -8.64 -8.77
CA SER A 123 0.48 -9.32 -8.15
C SER A 123 -0.02 -10.52 -8.96
N ASP A 124 -0.73 -11.41 -8.25
CA ASP A 124 -1.51 -12.51 -8.83
C ASP A 124 -2.99 -12.35 -8.45
N PRO A 125 -3.93 -12.77 -9.31
CA PRO A 125 -5.33 -12.89 -8.91
C PRO A 125 -5.47 -13.81 -7.68
N VAL A 126 -6.26 -13.40 -6.71
CA VAL A 126 -6.55 -14.24 -5.53
C VAL A 126 -7.36 -15.46 -5.96
N SER A 127 -6.83 -16.66 -5.66
CA SER A 127 -7.45 -17.94 -5.99
C SER A 127 -8.05 -18.65 -4.78
N SER A 128 -7.58 -18.34 -3.58
CA SER A 128 -8.01 -18.97 -2.34
C SER A 128 -7.80 -18.08 -1.11
N ALA A 129 -8.41 -18.46 0.01
CA ALA A 129 -8.19 -17.79 1.29
C ALA A 129 -6.72 -17.89 1.78
N ALA A 130 -5.97 -18.91 1.33
CA ALA A 130 -4.56 -19.07 1.70
C ALA A 130 -3.66 -17.96 1.14
N ASP A 131 -4.07 -17.26 0.08
CA ASP A 131 -3.30 -16.16 -0.49
C ASP A 131 -3.13 -14.99 0.51
N ALA A 132 -4.06 -14.82 1.46
CA ALA A 132 -3.95 -13.79 2.49
C ALA A 132 -2.74 -13.99 3.44
N THR A 133 -2.26 -15.21 3.59
CA THR A 133 -1.11 -15.58 4.44
C THR A 133 0.12 -16.00 3.64
N ARG A 134 0.07 -15.90 2.33
CA ARG A 134 1.20 -16.19 1.45
C ARG A 134 2.37 -15.26 1.78
N PRO A 135 3.60 -15.80 1.98
CA PRO A 135 4.75 -14.96 2.30
C PRO A 135 5.09 -14.01 1.16
N PRO A 136 5.71 -12.84 1.46
CA PRO A 136 6.17 -11.91 0.45
C PRO A 136 7.17 -12.56 -0.53
N ASP A 137 7.07 -12.17 -1.80
CA ASP A 137 8.04 -12.48 -2.85
C ASP A 137 8.84 -11.21 -3.19
N LEU A 138 9.88 -10.95 -2.41
CA LEU A 138 10.70 -9.75 -2.54
C LEU A 138 11.51 -9.70 -3.84
N ALA A 139 11.81 -10.86 -4.46
CA ALA A 139 12.47 -10.90 -5.75
C ALA A 139 11.54 -10.36 -6.84
N ARG A 140 10.31 -10.88 -6.89
CA ARG A 140 9.28 -10.39 -7.82
C ARG A 140 8.94 -8.91 -7.62
N LEU A 141 8.84 -8.47 -6.35
CA LEU A 141 8.59 -7.06 -6.03
C LEU A 141 9.70 -6.16 -6.62
N ARG A 142 10.96 -6.56 -6.44
CA ARG A 142 12.10 -5.82 -6.99
C ARG A 142 12.09 -5.82 -8.50
N ASP A 143 11.89 -6.97 -9.14
CA ASP A 143 11.83 -7.09 -10.59
C ASP A 143 10.69 -6.23 -11.19
N ALA A 144 9.54 -6.18 -10.54
CA ALA A 144 8.43 -5.32 -10.96
C ALA A 144 8.78 -3.82 -10.81
N ALA A 145 9.42 -3.46 -9.70
CA ALA A 145 9.86 -2.09 -9.45
C ALA A 145 10.91 -1.62 -10.48
N GLU A 146 11.90 -2.48 -10.82
CA GLU A 146 12.93 -2.17 -11.81
C GLU A 146 12.37 -1.98 -13.23
N ARG A 147 11.26 -2.63 -13.56
CA ARG A 147 10.58 -2.47 -14.87
C ARG A 147 9.57 -1.32 -14.89
N SER A 148 9.27 -0.73 -13.75
CA SER A 148 8.24 0.29 -13.59
C SER A 148 8.87 1.67 -13.39
N GLU A 149 8.22 2.71 -13.94
CA GLU A 149 8.53 4.10 -13.62
C GLU A 149 7.69 4.62 -12.44
N ALA A 150 6.81 3.79 -11.85
CA ALA A 150 5.88 4.19 -10.81
C ALA A 150 6.49 4.14 -9.40
N ILE A 151 7.56 3.39 -9.19
CA ILE A 151 8.18 3.23 -7.87
C ILE A 151 9.70 3.10 -7.98
N GLN A 152 10.41 3.70 -7.04
CA GLN A 152 11.84 3.54 -6.87
C GLN A 152 12.13 3.00 -5.46
N LEU A 153 12.71 1.81 -5.37
CA LEU A 153 13.15 1.23 -4.10
C LEU A 153 14.49 1.86 -3.70
N LEU A 154 14.56 2.39 -2.48
CA LEU A 154 15.73 3.10 -1.96
C LEU A 154 16.55 2.27 -0.97
N GLY A 155 15.91 1.31 -0.29
CA GLY A 155 16.58 0.49 0.70
C GLY A 155 15.62 -0.39 1.51
N PRO A 156 16.16 -1.09 2.53
CA PRO A 156 15.31 -1.89 3.42
C PRO A 156 14.35 -1.01 4.22
N PRO A 157 13.32 -1.62 4.87
CA PRO A 157 12.46 -0.91 5.81
C PRO A 157 13.29 -0.20 6.90
N PRO A 158 12.98 1.06 7.25
CA PRO A 158 13.78 1.84 8.21
C PRO A 158 13.41 1.56 9.68
N PHE A 159 12.67 0.48 9.94
CA PHE A 159 12.12 0.17 11.27
C PHE A 159 12.98 -0.84 12.02
N THR A 160 13.16 -0.60 13.33
CA THR A 160 13.92 -1.47 14.23
C THR A 160 13.05 -2.61 14.79
N ALA A 161 13.66 -3.68 15.29
CA ALA A 161 12.94 -4.86 15.77
C ALA A 161 11.96 -4.55 16.93
N ASP A 162 12.32 -3.63 17.82
CA ASP A 162 11.48 -3.19 18.94
C ASP A 162 10.25 -2.38 18.49
N GLN A 163 10.30 -1.75 17.33
CA GLN A 163 9.17 -1.01 16.77
C GLN A 163 8.05 -1.93 16.22
N HIS A 164 8.34 -3.21 16.00
CA HIS A 164 7.35 -4.23 15.63
C HIS A 164 6.44 -4.65 16.81
N GLU A 165 6.81 -4.29 18.05
CA GLU A 165 6.00 -4.53 19.24
C GLU A 165 4.87 -3.50 19.35
N PRO A 166 3.69 -3.87 19.88
CA PRO A 166 2.60 -2.91 20.10
C PRO A 166 3.05 -1.83 21.10
N ALA A 167 2.54 -0.61 20.92
CA ALA A 167 2.73 0.41 21.94
C ALA A 167 2.22 -0.13 23.29
N GLN A 168 3.05 -0.13 24.31
CA GLN A 168 2.61 -0.44 25.67
C GLN A 168 1.61 0.64 26.08
N THR A 169 0.36 0.25 26.29
CA THR A 169 -0.65 1.17 26.86
C THR A 169 -0.15 1.56 28.25
N PRO A 170 0.05 2.87 28.53
CA PRO A 170 0.36 3.27 29.89
C PRO A 170 -0.78 2.86 30.81
N ALA A 171 -0.44 2.23 31.94
CA ALA A 171 -1.36 1.75 32.97
C ALA A 171 -2.15 2.88 33.62
#